data_97e0cded78ee25ddf8726b1349f1ee11
#
_entry.id   97e0cded78ee25ddf8726b1349f1ee11
#
_cell.length_a   1.000
_cell.length_b   1.000
_cell.length_c   1.000
_cell.angle_alpha   90.00
_cell.angle_beta   90.00
_cell.angle_gamma   90.00
#
_symmetry.space_group_name_H-M   'P 1'
#
loop_
_entity.id
_entity.type
_entity.pdbx_description
1 polymer ?
#
loop_
_entity_poly.entity_id
_entity_poly.type
_entity_poly.pdbx_seq_one_letter_code
_entity_poly.pdbx_strand_id
1 'polypeptide(L)'
;MAPGPPRPRRRITAEFYKTEAGNEPVREWMRGLSKAERQEIGKNIRTAEYGWPIGMPTCDSLGGGLWEVRTTLENRIARVIFCMVKTQMVLLHGFIKKTQATPPPDLDTARERKKNLESRLREIEKQTLKARTKR
;
A
#
# COMPACT_ATOMS: atom_id res chain seq x y z
N MET A 1 16.88 9.60 -36.65
CA MET A 1 16.10 8.57 -35.94
C MET A 1 15.03 9.21 -35.06
N ALA A 2 13.79 8.84 -35.28
CA ALA A 2 12.73 9.32 -34.39
C ALA A 2 12.91 8.67 -33.00
N PRO A 3 12.70 9.44 -31.91
CA PRO A 3 12.73 8.85 -30.58
C PRO A 3 11.60 7.81 -30.46
N GLY A 4 11.84 6.72 -29.73
CA GLY A 4 10.82 5.72 -29.45
C GLY A 4 9.67 6.31 -28.60
N PRO A 5 8.59 5.55 -28.42
CA PRO A 5 7.48 6.00 -27.60
C PRO A 5 7.97 6.31 -26.17
N PRO A 6 7.36 7.30 -25.49
CA PRO A 6 7.75 7.63 -24.12
C PRO A 6 7.57 6.41 -23.21
N ARG A 7 8.48 6.25 -22.24
CA ARG A 7 8.36 5.18 -21.24
C ARG A 7 7.13 5.42 -20.37
N PRO A 8 6.41 4.36 -19.97
CA PRO A 8 5.30 4.52 -19.05
C PRO A 8 5.78 5.21 -17.76
N ARG A 9 4.96 6.10 -17.24
CA ARG A 9 5.22 6.78 -15.96
C ARG A 9 4.40 6.14 -14.87
N ARG A 10 4.97 6.09 -13.65
CA ARG A 10 4.19 5.70 -12.48
C ARG A 10 3.04 6.67 -12.29
N ARG A 11 1.85 6.13 -12.09
CA ARG A 11 0.66 6.92 -11.79
C ARG A 11 0.54 7.19 -10.30
N ILE A 12 1.00 6.24 -9.48
CA ILE A 12 1.05 6.34 -8.03
C ILE A 12 2.40 5.80 -7.55
N THR A 13 2.77 6.13 -6.31
CA THR A 13 4.02 5.68 -5.72
C THR A 13 3.73 4.94 -4.42
N ALA A 14 4.25 3.71 -4.31
CA ALA A 14 4.09 2.91 -3.10
C ALA A 14 5.02 3.42 -1.99
N GLU A 15 4.48 3.50 -0.78
CA GLU A 15 5.22 3.85 0.42
C GLU A 15 4.81 2.93 1.57
N PHE A 16 5.76 2.60 2.42
CA PHE A 16 5.44 1.84 3.63
C PHE A 16 4.81 2.73 4.67
N TYR A 17 3.67 2.29 5.22
CA TYR A 17 3.12 2.91 6.42
C TYR A 17 4.16 2.83 7.54
N LYS A 18 4.34 3.95 8.24
CA LYS A 18 5.28 4.07 9.35
C LYS A 18 4.49 4.35 10.63
N THR A 19 4.76 3.56 11.68
CA THR A 19 4.16 3.80 12.99
C THR A 19 4.73 5.07 13.63
N GLU A 20 4.12 5.54 14.72
CA GLU A 20 4.64 6.70 15.45
C GLU A 20 6.05 6.45 15.99
N ALA A 21 6.37 5.19 16.32
CA ALA A 21 7.70 4.79 16.77
C ALA A 21 8.71 4.67 15.63
N GLY A 22 8.29 4.84 14.39
CA GLY A 22 9.16 4.78 13.21
C GLY A 22 9.30 3.40 12.59
N ASN A 23 8.53 2.42 13.04
CA ASN A 23 8.54 1.08 12.47
C ASN A 23 7.74 1.03 11.16
N GLU A 24 8.18 0.19 10.24
CA GLU A 24 7.49 -0.04 8.97
C GLU A 24 7.01 -1.49 8.90
N PRO A 25 5.78 -1.77 9.38
CA PRO A 25 5.32 -3.16 9.55
C PRO A 25 5.32 -4.00 8.29
N VAL A 26 4.92 -3.45 7.14
CA VAL A 26 4.92 -4.21 5.88
C VAL A 26 6.35 -4.52 5.44
N ARG A 27 7.26 -3.57 5.57
CA ARG A 27 8.67 -3.80 5.27
C ARG A 27 9.25 -4.92 6.13
N GLU A 28 8.98 -4.89 7.43
CA GLU A 28 9.42 -5.91 8.35
C GLU A 28 8.84 -7.28 8.02
N TRP A 29 7.56 -7.33 7.69
CA TRP A 29 6.89 -8.55 7.26
C TRP A 29 7.54 -9.13 6.00
N MET A 30 7.84 -8.29 5.02
CA MET A 30 8.50 -8.72 3.78
C MET A 30 9.90 -9.29 4.03
N ARG A 31 10.63 -8.77 5.01
CA ARG A 31 11.95 -9.29 5.37
C ARG A 31 11.91 -10.74 5.85
N GLY A 32 10.80 -11.19 6.41
CA GLY A 32 10.61 -12.56 6.83
C GLY A 32 10.29 -13.54 5.70
N LEU A 33 10.11 -13.04 4.48
CA LEU A 33 9.80 -13.86 3.32
C LEU A 33 11.07 -14.19 2.53
N SER A 34 10.99 -15.22 1.66
CA SER A 34 12.10 -15.55 0.78
C SER A 34 12.34 -14.44 -0.24
N LYS A 35 13.53 -14.39 -0.82
CA LYS A 35 13.85 -13.42 -1.87
C LYS A 35 12.89 -13.51 -3.05
N ALA A 36 12.58 -14.75 -3.48
CA ALA A 36 11.65 -14.98 -4.59
C ALA A 36 10.25 -14.43 -4.28
N GLU A 37 9.77 -14.67 -3.06
CA GLU A 37 8.46 -14.17 -2.63
C GLU A 37 8.43 -12.63 -2.58
N ARG A 38 9.47 -12.01 -2.04
CA ARG A 38 9.58 -10.55 -2.03
C ARG A 38 9.58 -9.97 -3.42
N GLN A 39 10.27 -10.60 -4.36
CA GLN A 39 10.33 -10.15 -5.75
C GLN A 39 8.97 -10.21 -6.42
N GLU A 40 8.21 -11.29 -6.20
CA GLU A 40 6.86 -11.43 -6.76
C GLU A 40 5.90 -10.40 -6.19
N ILE A 41 5.93 -10.17 -4.89
CA ILE A 41 5.10 -9.15 -4.24
C ILE A 41 5.47 -7.76 -4.75
N GLY A 42 6.77 -7.45 -4.81
CA GLY A 42 7.26 -6.18 -5.31
C GLY A 42 6.88 -5.93 -6.76
N LYS A 43 6.89 -6.97 -7.59
CA LYS A 43 6.47 -6.91 -8.99
C LYS A 43 5.00 -6.51 -9.10
N ASN A 44 4.12 -7.10 -8.28
CA ASN A 44 2.69 -6.79 -8.32
C ASN A 44 2.40 -5.40 -7.76
N ILE A 45 3.14 -4.96 -6.74
CA ILE A 45 3.04 -3.58 -6.24
C ILE A 45 3.42 -2.60 -7.36
N ARG A 46 4.50 -2.89 -8.08
CA ARG A 46 4.93 -2.07 -9.23
C ARG A 46 3.90 -2.06 -10.34
N THR A 47 3.27 -3.19 -10.62
CA THR A 47 2.17 -3.27 -11.58
C THR A 47 1.04 -2.30 -11.20
N ALA A 48 0.70 -2.24 -9.90
CA ALA A 48 -0.29 -1.29 -9.41
C ALA A 48 0.19 0.15 -9.55
N GLU A 49 1.46 0.43 -9.25
CA GLU A 49 2.02 1.79 -9.39
C GLU A 49 1.90 2.34 -10.81
N TYR A 50 2.14 1.51 -11.82
CA TYR A 50 2.09 1.94 -13.22
C TYR A 50 0.70 1.87 -13.84
N GLY A 51 -0.16 0.97 -13.35
CA GLY A 51 -1.47 0.70 -13.94
C GLY A 51 -2.66 1.28 -13.20
N TRP A 52 -2.46 1.94 -12.07
CA TRP A 52 -3.58 2.40 -11.24
C TRP A 52 -4.53 3.34 -11.98
N PRO A 53 -5.86 3.23 -11.85
CA PRO A 53 -6.53 2.18 -11.09
C PRO A 53 -6.54 0.85 -11.85
N ILE A 54 -6.22 -0.24 -11.15
CA ILE A 54 -6.19 -1.57 -11.72
C ILE A 54 -7.02 -2.53 -10.85
N GLY A 55 -7.83 -3.36 -11.49
CA GLY A 55 -8.70 -4.30 -10.80
C GLY A 55 -8.12 -5.70 -10.70
N MET A 56 -9.00 -6.67 -10.48
CA MET A 56 -8.65 -8.08 -10.41
C MET A 56 -7.88 -8.53 -11.67
N PRO A 57 -6.96 -9.49 -11.55
CA PRO A 57 -6.63 -10.23 -10.32
C PRO A 57 -5.63 -9.54 -9.40
N THR A 58 -5.02 -8.45 -9.81
CA THR A 58 -3.93 -7.80 -9.07
C THR A 58 -4.42 -7.05 -7.86
N CYS A 59 -5.44 -6.20 -8.01
CA CYS A 59 -5.98 -5.40 -6.92
C CYS A 59 -7.46 -5.64 -6.72
N ASP A 60 -7.92 -5.58 -5.46
CA ASP A 60 -9.30 -5.72 -5.10
C ASP A 60 -9.67 -4.69 -4.03
N SER A 61 -10.88 -4.12 -4.15
CA SER A 61 -11.39 -3.20 -3.14
C SER A 61 -11.95 -3.98 -1.96
N LEU A 62 -11.58 -3.55 -0.75
CA LEU A 62 -12.08 -4.13 0.49
C LEU A 62 -13.16 -3.25 1.13
N GLY A 63 -13.48 -2.12 0.52
CA GLY A 63 -14.38 -1.14 1.09
C GLY A 63 -13.70 -0.18 2.07
N GLY A 64 -14.36 0.92 2.38
CA GLY A 64 -13.83 1.89 3.34
C GLY A 64 -12.52 2.56 2.94
N GLY A 65 -12.23 2.61 1.65
CA GLY A 65 -10.97 3.18 1.16
C GLY A 65 -9.77 2.25 1.28
N LEU A 66 -10.01 0.97 1.57
CA LEU A 66 -8.97 -0.05 1.62
C LEU A 66 -8.97 -0.89 0.35
N TRP A 67 -7.78 -1.24 -0.09
CA TRP A 67 -7.53 -2.07 -1.26
C TRP A 67 -6.49 -3.12 -0.91
N GLU A 68 -6.44 -4.22 -1.66
CA GLU A 68 -5.36 -5.18 -1.48
C GLU A 68 -4.68 -5.50 -2.81
N VAL A 69 -3.36 -5.70 -2.74
CA VAL A 69 -2.57 -6.28 -3.83
C VAL A 69 -2.43 -7.77 -3.54
N ARG A 70 -2.83 -8.59 -4.49
CA ARG A 70 -2.79 -10.06 -4.37
C ARG A 70 -1.62 -10.59 -5.17
N THR A 71 -0.82 -11.44 -4.55
CA THR A 71 0.31 -12.11 -5.21
C THR A 71 0.19 -13.61 -5.00
N THR A 72 0.04 -14.34 -6.09
CA THR A 72 0.02 -15.80 -6.04
C THR A 72 1.44 -16.32 -5.88
N LEU A 73 1.68 -17.02 -4.78
CA LEU A 73 2.92 -17.69 -4.48
C LEU A 73 2.71 -19.21 -4.63
N GLU A 74 3.79 -19.98 -4.47
CA GLU A 74 3.65 -21.43 -4.45
C GLU A 74 2.80 -21.85 -3.25
N ASN A 75 1.65 -22.46 -3.50
CA ASN A 75 0.70 -22.97 -2.50
C ASN A 75 0.07 -21.94 -1.56
N ARG A 76 0.20 -20.65 -1.79
CA ARG A 76 -0.38 -19.63 -0.92
C ARG A 76 -0.51 -18.29 -1.64
N ILE A 77 -1.29 -17.39 -1.06
CA ILE A 77 -1.50 -16.06 -1.61
C ILE A 77 -1.01 -15.03 -0.59
N ALA A 78 -0.11 -14.16 -1.03
CA ALA A 78 0.30 -13.01 -0.24
C ALA A 78 -0.65 -11.84 -0.54
N ARG A 79 -1.01 -11.10 0.48
CA ARG A 79 -1.88 -9.94 0.35
C ARG A 79 -1.26 -8.75 1.07
N VAL A 80 -1.26 -7.62 0.40
CA VAL A 80 -0.81 -6.35 0.99
C VAL A 80 -1.98 -5.38 0.91
N ILE A 81 -2.47 -4.96 2.07
CA ILE A 81 -3.57 -3.99 2.15
C ILE A 81 -2.99 -2.58 2.12
N PHE A 82 -3.58 -1.73 1.31
CA PHE A 82 -3.14 -0.34 1.17
C PHE A 82 -4.32 0.63 1.12
N CYS A 83 -4.04 1.90 1.33
CA CYS A 83 -4.96 2.98 1.07
C CYS A 83 -4.27 4.04 0.20
N MET A 84 -5.07 4.90 -0.42
CA MET A 84 -4.55 5.99 -1.25
C MET A 84 -4.54 7.30 -0.48
N VAL A 85 -3.40 7.99 -0.51
CA VAL A 85 -3.28 9.37 -0.05
C VAL A 85 -2.76 10.18 -1.22
N LYS A 86 -3.65 10.91 -1.90
CA LYS A 86 -3.32 11.59 -3.15
C LYS A 86 -2.76 10.58 -4.17
N THR A 87 -1.52 10.72 -4.58
CA THR A 87 -0.86 9.78 -5.51
C THR A 87 0.01 8.75 -4.81
N GLN A 88 -0.11 8.63 -3.49
CA GLN A 88 0.67 7.67 -2.71
C GLN A 88 -0.18 6.45 -2.36
N MET A 89 0.39 5.28 -2.63
CA MET A 89 -0.15 3.99 -2.27
C MET A 89 0.50 3.58 -0.96
N VAL A 90 -0.18 3.81 0.16
CA VAL A 90 0.40 3.56 1.49
C VAL A 90 0.13 2.13 1.90
N LEU A 91 1.21 1.33 2.01
CA LEU A 91 1.14 -0.09 2.35
C LEU A 91 0.95 -0.23 3.86
N LEU A 92 -0.23 -0.70 4.29
CA LEU A 92 -0.65 -0.72 5.68
C LEU A 92 -0.37 -2.04 6.40
N HIS A 93 -0.61 -3.16 5.73
CA HIS A 93 -0.56 -4.48 6.36
C HIS A 93 -0.31 -5.56 5.32
N GLY A 94 0.57 -6.50 5.64
CA GLY A 94 0.86 -7.65 4.78
C GLY A 94 0.62 -8.94 5.52
N PHE A 95 0.10 -9.94 4.84
CA PHE A 95 -0.15 -11.26 5.40
C PHE A 95 -0.23 -12.31 4.31
N ILE A 96 -0.07 -13.57 4.71
CA ILE A 96 -0.19 -14.71 3.80
C ILE A 96 -1.43 -15.50 4.17
N LYS A 97 -2.16 -15.92 3.15
CA LYS A 97 -3.45 -16.53 3.37
C LYS A 97 -3.69 -17.73 2.47
N LYS A 98 -4.43 -18.70 3.00
CA LYS A 98 -4.88 -19.88 2.27
C LYS A 98 -6.34 -19.78 1.80
N THR A 99 -7.10 -18.80 2.27
CA THR A 99 -8.53 -18.66 1.96
C THR A 99 -8.82 -17.41 1.13
N GLN A 100 -9.99 -17.35 0.50
CA GLN A 100 -10.39 -16.27 -0.41
C GLN A 100 -10.67 -14.94 0.30
N ALA A 101 -11.29 -14.98 1.48
CA ALA A 101 -11.70 -13.79 2.20
C ALA A 101 -10.59 -13.22 3.09
N THR A 102 -10.54 -11.89 3.23
CA THR A 102 -9.61 -11.23 4.17
C THR A 102 -10.08 -11.47 5.61
N PRO A 103 -9.25 -12.03 6.50
CA PRO A 103 -9.69 -12.26 7.88
C PRO A 103 -9.98 -10.96 8.61
N PRO A 104 -10.98 -10.94 9.50
CA PRO A 104 -11.28 -9.76 10.30
C PRO A 104 -10.09 -9.17 11.06
N PRO A 105 -9.19 -9.94 11.70
CA PRO A 105 -8.02 -9.35 12.36
C PRO A 105 -7.10 -8.57 11.44
N ASP A 106 -6.86 -9.07 10.23
CA ASP A 106 -6.00 -8.40 9.25
C ASP A 106 -6.66 -7.12 8.74
N LEU A 107 -7.95 -7.18 8.50
CA LEU A 107 -8.73 -6.03 8.06
C LEU A 107 -8.78 -4.96 9.16
N ASP A 108 -8.98 -5.35 10.41
CA ASP A 108 -9.00 -4.44 11.56
C ASP A 108 -7.66 -3.74 11.75
N THR A 109 -6.56 -4.47 11.61
CA THR A 109 -5.21 -3.89 11.67
C THR A 109 -5.03 -2.81 10.59
N ALA A 110 -5.43 -3.11 9.37
CA ALA A 110 -5.34 -2.17 8.26
C ALA A 110 -6.20 -0.93 8.51
N ARG A 111 -7.42 -1.11 8.97
CA ARG A 111 -8.33 0.00 9.30
C ARG A 111 -7.75 0.91 10.39
N GLU A 112 -7.20 0.32 11.43
CA GLU A 112 -6.59 1.07 12.53
C GLU A 112 -5.40 1.90 12.05
N ARG A 113 -4.54 1.31 11.23
CA ARG A 113 -3.39 2.01 10.66
C ARG A 113 -3.80 3.14 9.71
N LYS A 114 -4.82 2.91 8.90
CA LYS A 114 -5.38 3.95 8.03
C LYS A 114 -5.92 5.12 8.86
N LYS A 115 -6.67 4.83 9.91
CA LYS A 115 -7.22 5.83 10.82
C LYS A 115 -6.11 6.65 11.48
N ASN A 116 -5.07 5.99 11.95
CA ASN A 116 -3.89 6.63 12.53
C ASN A 116 -3.19 7.55 11.53
N LEU A 117 -3.01 7.08 10.30
CA LEU A 117 -2.42 7.87 9.22
C LEU A 117 -3.24 9.12 8.92
N GLU A 118 -4.56 8.97 8.80
CA GLU A 118 -5.46 10.09 8.53
C GLU A 118 -5.42 11.13 9.65
N SER A 119 -5.36 10.71 10.90
CA SER A 119 -5.23 11.61 12.05
C SER A 119 -3.93 12.41 12.01
N ARG A 120 -2.82 11.76 11.67
CA ARG A 120 -1.53 12.44 11.52
C ARG A 120 -1.52 13.46 10.40
N LEU A 121 -2.13 13.10 9.27
CA LEU A 121 -2.22 14.01 8.12
C LEU A 121 -3.05 15.24 8.44
N ARG A 122 -4.16 15.07 9.16
CA ARG A 122 -4.99 16.20 9.61
C ARG A 122 -4.22 17.12 10.55
N GLU A 123 -3.43 16.56 11.46
CA GLU A 123 -2.62 17.35 12.40
C GLU A 123 -1.54 18.16 11.68
N ILE A 124 -0.86 17.54 10.71
CA ILE A 124 0.13 18.23 9.87
C ILE A 124 -0.51 19.38 9.11
N GLU A 125 -1.69 19.15 8.53
CA GLU A 125 -2.44 20.17 7.79
C GLU A 125 -2.82 21.34 8.69
N LYS A 126 -3.29 21.09 9.91
CA LYS A 126 -3.62 22.12 10.89
C LYS A 126 -2.39 22.97 11.25
N GLN A 127 -1.25 22.35 11.47
CA GLN A 127 -0.01 23.04 11.78
C GLN A 127 0.47 23.89 10.61
N THR A 128 0.34 23.40 9.40
CA THR A 128 0.68 24.13 8.18
C THR A 128 -0.20 25.37 8.02
N LEU A 129 -1.51 25.25 8.26
CA LEU A 129 -2.44 26.38 8.20
C LEU A 129 -2.11 27.42 9.27
N LYS A 130 -1.82 27.00 10.51
CA LYS A 130 -1.40 27.90 11.58
C LYS A 130 -0.13 28.68 11.23
N ALA A 131 0.86 28.00 10.66
CA ALA A 131 2.10 28.63 10.24
C ALA A 131 1.86 29.68 9.15
N ARG A 132 0.90 29.46 8.24
CA ARG A 132 0.54 30.40 7.18
C ARG A 132 -0.19 31.63 7.71
N THR A 133 -0.96 31.48 8.79
CA THR A 133 -1.75 32.58 9.36
C THR A 133 -1.01 33.41 10.38
N LYS A 134 0.16 33.00 10.83
CA LYS A 134 1.01 33.70 11.82
C LYS A 134 1.98 34.72 11.20
N ARG A 135 1.61 35.36 10.15
CA ARG A 135 2.44 36.45 9.60
C ARG A 135 2.08 37.80 10.24
#